data_7f0e4be5b6811cec1b7d3dc997d080f5
#
_entry.id   7f0e4be5b6811cec1b7d3dc997d080f5
#
_cell.length_a   1.000
_cell.length_b   1.000
_cell.length_c   1.000
_cell.angle_alpha   90.00
_cell.angle_beta   90.00
_cell.angle_gamma   90.00
#
_symmetry.space_group_name_H-M   'P 1'
#
loop_
_entity.id
_entity.type
_entity.pdbx_description
1 polymer ?
#
loop_
_entity_poly.entity_id
_entity_poly.type
_entity_poly.pdbx_seq_one_letter_code
_entity_poly.pdbx_strand_id
1 'polypeptide(L)'
;NMVAANQKIYWQPEHIKNGRFGKWLEGARDWAISRNRYWGNPIPVWQCEDCGENVCVGSREELEKLSGKKVTDLHKHFVDEITIKCKCGKEMKRIPEVLDCWFESGSMPYAQNHYPFENKEYFDAHFPADFISEGLDQTRGWFYTLTVLAASLFDKPAFKNCIVNGLVLASD
;
A
#
# COMPACT_ATOMS: atom_id res chain seq x y z
N ASN A 1 -4.02 -1.54 16.67
CA ASN A 1 -2.98 -0.49 16.39
C ASN A 1 -3.56 0.76 15.70
N MET A 2 -4.39 0.62 14.63
CA MET A 2 -4.99 1.76 13.89
C MET A 2 -5.77 2.74 14.78
N VAL A 3 -6.60 2.24 15.70
CA VAL A 3 -7.37 3.09 16.64
C VAL A 3 -6.42 3.90 17.52
N ALA A 4 -5.37 3.26 18.05
CA ALA A 4 -4.37 3.95 18.88
C ALA A 4 -3.55 4.97 18.08
N ALA A 5 -3.21 4.67 16.83
CA ALA A 5 -2.55 5.61 15.93
C ALA A 5 -3.42 6.84 15.64
N ASN A 6 -4.73 6.63 15.40
CA ASN A 6 -5.69 7.71 15.18
C ASN A 6 -5.79 8.69 16.36
N GLN A 7 -5.64 8.19 17.61
CA GLN A 7 -5.69 9.07 18.77
C GLN A 7 -4.55 10.10 18.82
N LYS A 8 -3.44 9.83 18.15
CA LYS A 8 -2.28 10.74 18.04
C LYS A 8 -2.43 11.82 16.96
N ILE A 9 -3.47 11.73 16.12
CA ILE A 9 -3.72 12.66 15.02
C ILE A 9 -4.60 13.81 15.48
N TYR A 10 -4.24 15.04 15.09
CA TYR A 10 -5.13 16.19 15.20
C TYR A 10 -6.08 16.22 14.00
N TRP A 11 -7.38 16.32 14.26
CA TRP A 11 -8.43 16.39 13.24
C TRP A 11 -9.19 17.71 13.29
N GLN A 12 -9.36 18.29 12.12
CA GLN A 12 -10.23 19.47 11.95
C GLN A 12 -11.27 19.15 10.85
N PRO A 13 -12.58 19.07 11.18
CA PRO A 13 -13.20 19.19 12.53
C PRO A 13 -12.89 18.00 13.47
N GLU A 14 -12.76 18.28 14.75
CA GLU A 14 -12.34 17.30 15.77
C GLU A 14 -13.29 16.10 15.90
N HIS A 15 -14.61 16.29 15.70
CA HIS A 15 -15.60 15.22 15.84
C HIS A 15 -15.38 14.04 14.88
N ILE A 16 -14.64 14.21 13.78
CA ILE A 16 -14.32 13.15 12.83
C ILE A 16 -13.43 12.08 13.47
N LYS A 17 -12.52 12.48 14.35
CA LYS A 17 -11.55 11.61 15.01
C LYS A 17 -12.20 10.40 15.68
N ASN A 18 -13.16 10.65 16.57
CA ASN A 18 -13.85 9.59 17.32
C ASN A 18 -15.24 9.26 16.71
N GLY A 19 -15.72 10.09 15.79
CA GLY A 19 -16.97 9.90 15.07
C GLY A 19 -16.81 9.04 13.83
N ARG A 20 -16.95 9.68 12.66
CA ARG A 20 -17.00 8.97 11.38
C ARG A 20 -15.76 8.12 11.10
N PHE A 21 -14.56 8.61 11.39
CA PHE A 21 -13.33 7.89 11.14
C PHE A 21 -13.02 6.86 12.25
N GLY A 22 -13.06 7.28 13.52
CA GLY A 22 -12.77 6.39 14.65
C GLY A 22 -13.66 5.15 14.68
N LYS A 23 -14.98 5.33 14.54
CA LYS A 23 -15.94 4.21 14.49
C LYS A 23 -15.71 3.28 13.30
N TRP A 24 -15.22 3.82 12.17
CA TRP A 24 -14.84 3.00 11.04
C TRP A 24 -13.63 2.13 11.34
N LEU A 25 -12.63 2.68 12.02
CA LEU A 25 -11.43 1.92 12.42
C LEU A 25 -11.75 0.82 13.43
N GLU A 26 -12.68 1.07 14.37
CA GLU A 26 -13.13 0.08 15.35
C GLU A 26 -13.83 -1.11 14.69
N GLY A 27 -14.58 -0.86 13.63
CA GLY A 27 -15.29 -1.87 12.85
C GLY A 27 -14.55 -2.31 11.59
N ALA A 28 -13.26 -2.02 11.45
CA ALA A 28 -12.48 -2.33 10.25
C ALA A 28 -12.51 -3.83 9.94
N ARG A 29 -12.80 -4.16 8.68
CA ARG A 29 -12.80 -5.52 8.16
C ARG A 29 -11.54 -5.77 7.35
N ASP A 30 -11.30 -7.05 7.04
CA ASP A 30 -10.22 -7.44 6.15
C ASP A 30 -10.34 -6.71 4.81
N TRP A 31 -9.23 -6.20 4.33
CA TRP A 31 -9.12 -5.57 3.03
C TRP A 31 -8.44 -6.52 2.05
N ALA A 32 -9.19 -7.03 1.08
CA ALA A 32 -8.62 -7.77 -0.03
C ALA A 32 -7.87 -6.79 -0.94
N ILE A 33 -6.54 -6.86 -0.92
CA ILE A 33 -5.67 -5.93 -1.66
C ILE A 33 -5.43 -6.36 -3.11
N SER A 34 -5.84 -7.57 -3.49
CA SER A 34 -5.69 -8.09 -4.85
C SER A 34 -6.84 -7.69 -5.76
N ARG A 35 -6.54 -7.44 -7.03
CA ARG A 35 -7.52 -7.16 -8.09
C ARG A 35 -7.22 -7.99 -9.33
N ASN A 36 -8.26 -8.53 -9.92
CA ASN A 36 -8.17 -9.20 -11.22
C ASN A 36 -8.47 -8.16 -12.32
N ARG A 37 -7.44 -7.49 -12.78
CA ARG A 37 -7.50 -6.50 -13.87
C ARG A 37 -6.16 -6.41 -14.57
N TYR A 38 -6.18 -5.81 -15.76
CA TYR A 38 -4.96 -5.69 -16.57
C TYR A 38 -4.02 -4.60 -16.02
N TRP A 39 -4.55 -3.43 -15.67
CA TRP A 39 -3.75 -2.29 -15.23
C TRP A 39 -3.68 -2.17 -13.71
N GLY A 40 -2.48 -2.04 -13.18
CA GLY A 40 -2.16 -1.91 -11.76
C GLY A 40 -0.77 -2.44 -11.45
N ASN A 41 -0.26 -2.21 -10.25
CA ASN A 41 1.01 -2.77 -9.80
C ASN A 41 0.91 -4.28 -9.61
N PRO A 42 1.72 -5.07 -10.33
CA PRO A 42 1.70 -6.54 -10.19
C PRO A 42 2.07 -6.95 -8.76
N ILE A 43 1.30 -7.85 -8.18
CA ILE A 43 1.65 -8.44 -6.88
C ILE A 43 2.92 -9.28 -7.08
N PRO A 44 4.01 -9.01 -6.32
CA PRO A 44 5.32 -9.63 -6.56
C PRO A 44 5.43 -11.02 -5.95
N VAL A 45 4.48 -11.90 -6.24
CA VAL A 45 4.44 -13.28 -5.74
C VAL A 45 4.53 -14.26 -6.90
N TRP A 46 5.51 -15.14 -6.85
CA TRP A 46 5.67 -16.27 -7.77
C TRP A 46 5.18 -17.55 -7.09
N GLN A 47 4.37 -18.31 -7.79
CA GLN A 47 3.78 -19.55 -7.29
C GLN A 47 4.18 -20.72 -8.19
N CYS A 48 4.51 -21.85 -7.54
CA CYS A 48 4.72 -23.12 -8.21
C CYS A 48 3.40 -23.87 -8.30
N GLU A 49 2.96 -24.15 -9.53
CA GLU A 49 1.72 -24.90 -9.77
C GLU A 49 1.82 -26.38 -9.35
N ASP A 50 3.04 -26.94 -9.34
CA ASP A 50 3.28 -28.34 -9.01
C ASP A 50 3.27 -28.64 -7.49
N CYS A 51 3.87 -27.78 -6.67
CA CYS A 51 4.03 -28.04 -5.23
C CYS A 51 3.37 -26.97 -4.33
N GLY A 52 2.80 -25.91 -4.90
CA GLY A 52 2.11 -24.85 -4.15
C GLY A 52 3.05 -23.87 -3.43
N GLU A 53 4.38 -23.99 -3.59
CA GLU A 53 5.34 -23.06 -2.97
C GLU A 53 5.13 -21.65 -3.51
N ASN A 54 5.25 -20.66 -2.62
CA ASN A 54 5.13 -19.25 -2.95
C ASN A 54 6.39 -18.51 -2.56
N VAL A 55 6.85 -17.60 -3.42
CA VAL A 55 7.97 -16.70 -3.19
C VAL A 55 7.51 -15.27 -3.40
N CYS A 56 7.59 -14.45 -2.36
CA CYS A 56 7.37 -13.00 -2.45
C CYS A 56 8.71 -12.34 -2.71
N VAL A 57 8.82 -11.62 -3.82
CA VAL A 57 10.06 -10.93 -4.24
C VAL A 57 10.03 -9.49 -3.78
N GLY A 58 11.03 -9.09 -2.99
CA GLY A 58 11.06 -7.79 -2.32
C GLY A 58 11.75 -6.68 -3.12
N SER A 59 12.52 -7.01 -4.17
CA SER A 59 13.20 -6.00 -4.98
C SER A 59 13.45 -6.46 -6.42
N ARG A 60 13.77 -5.49 -7.28
CA ARG A 60 14.16 -5.77 -8.66
C ARG A 60 15.44 -6.61 -8.71
N GLU A 61 16.43 -6.29 -7.90
CA GLU A 61 17.71 -7.00 -7.80
C GLU A 61 17.50 -8.45 -7.35
N GLU A 62 16.58 -8.69 -6.44
CA GLU A 62 16.20 -10.04 -6.00
C GLU A 62 15.56 -10.81 -7.16
N LEU A 63 14.65 -10.18 -7.92
CA LEU A 63 14.03 -10.80 -9.08
C LEU A 63 15.06 -11.15 -10.16
N GLU A 64 16.01 -10.24 -10.44
CA GLU A 64 17.11 -10.49 -11.37
C GLU A 64 17.97 -11.68 -10.93
N LYS A 65 18.30 -11.76 -9.64
CA LYS A 65 19.09 -12.87 -9.08
C LYS A 65 18.35 -14.21 -9.16
N LEU A 66 17.04 -14.22 -8.86
CA LEU A 66 16.25 -15.45 -8.86
C LEU A 66 15.93 -15.94 -10.28
N SER A 67 15.72 -15.04 -11.21
CA SER A 67 15.36 -15.36 -12.61
C SER A 67 16.58 -15.54 -13.54
N GLY A 68 17.72 -14.95 -13.16
CA GLY A 68 18.89 -14.86 -14.04
C GLY A 68 18.71 -13.90 -15.23
N LYS A 69 17.66 -13.08 -15.22
CA LYS A 69 17.32 -12.11 -16.29
C LYS A 69 17.46 -10.69 -15.77
N LYS A 70 17.89 -9.76 -16.63
CA LYS A 70 17.86 -8.33 -16.31
C LYS A 70 16.41 -7.83 -16.36
N VAL A 71 15.99 -7.08 -15.33
CA VAL A 71 14.64 -6.54 -15.21
C VAL A 71 14.70 -5.03 -15.35
N THR A 72 14.20 -4.51 -16.47
CA THR A 72 14.21 -3.08 -16.79
C THR A 72 12.84 -2.43 -16.60
N ASP A 73 11.78 -3.23 -16.58
CA ASP A 73 10.41 -2.77 -16.47
C ASP A 73 9.64 -3.70 -15.53
N LEU A 74 8.85 -3.09 -14.61
CA LEU A 74 8.05 -3.80 -13.61
C LEU A 74 6.55 -3.82 -13.94
N HIS A 75 6.15 -3.30 -15.10
CA HIS A 75 4.75 -3.41 -15.52
C HIS A 75 4.34 -4.86 -15.75
N LYS A 76 3.07 -5.13 -15.52
CA LYS A 76 2.49 -6.48 -15.52
C LYS A 76 2.90 -7.33 -16.72
N HIS A 77 2.78 -6.80 -17.91
CA HIS A 77 3.05 -7.54 -19.17
C HIS A 77 4.53 -7.90 -19.37
N PHE A 78 5.45 -7.24 -18.65
CA PHE A 78 6.87 -7.64 -18.64
C PHE A 78 7.17 -8.64 -17.56
N VAL A 79 6.70 -8.41 -16.32
CA VAL A 79 7.02 -9.29 -15.18
C VAL A 79 6.28 -10.63 -15.24
N ASP A 80 5.14 -10.71 -15.92
CA ASP A 80 4.41 -11.96 -16.13
C ASP A 80 5.19 -12.98 -16.97
N GLU A 81 6.15 -12.52 -17.79
CA GLU A 81 7.02 -13.38 -18.60
C GLU A 81 8.26 -13.89 -17.83
N ILE A 82 8.44 -13.41 -16.61
CA ILE A 82 9.59 -13.79 -15.78
C ILE A 82 9.22 -14.99 -14.91
N THR A 83 9.93 -16.10 -15.12
CA THR A 83 9.85 -17.28 -14.26
C THR A 83 11.05 -17.37 -13.33
N ILE A 84 10.86 -17.97 -12.15
CA ILE A 84 11.93 -18.30 -11.21
C ILE A 84 11.93 -19.80 -10.91
N LYS A 85 13.06 -20.34 -10.47
CA LYS A 85 13.15 -21.77 -10.17
C LYS A 85 12.61 -22.08 -8.78
N CYS A 86 11.73 -23.08 -8.71
CA CYS A 86 11.25 -23.64 -7.46
C CYS A 86 12.24 -24.65 -6.87
N LYS A 87 12.20 -24.82 -5.55
CA LYS A 87 12.99 -25.86 -4.84
C LYS A 87 12.67 -27.29 -5.32
N CYS A 88 11.45 -27.53 -5.83
CA CYS A 88 11.08 -28.83 -6.42
C CYS A 88 11.65 -29.06 -7.84
N GLY A 89 12.42 -28.11 -8.38
CA GLY A 89 13.03 -28.18 -9.72
C GLY A 89 12.14 -27.68 -10.86
N LYS A 90 10.89 -27.32 -10.58
CA LYS A 90 9.94 -26.76 -11.54
C LYS A 90 10.04 -25.23 -11.65
N GLU A 91 9.36 -24.67 -12.61
CA GLU A 91 9.27 -23.22 -12.76
C GLU A 91 8.08 -22.64 -11.96
N MET A 92 8.29 -21.48 -11.38
CA MET A 92 7.25 -20.68 -10.73
C MET A 92 6.88 -19.52 -11.64
N LYS A 93 5.59 -19.23 -11.72
CA LYS A 93 5.03 -18.09 -12.44
C LYS A 93 4.47 -17.08 -11.45
N ARG A 94 4.50 -15.80 -11.83
CA ARG A 94 3.84 -14.76 -11.04
C ARG A 94 2.33 -14.98 -11.03
N ILE A 95 1.68 -14.76 -9.88
CA ILE A 95 0.22 -14.77 -9.79
C ILE A 95 -0.37 -13.65 -10.66
N PRO A 96 -1.53 -13.85 -11.33
CA PRO A 96 -2.03 -12.91 -12.34
C PRO A 96 -2.58 -11.58 -11.77
N GLU A 97 -2.83 -11.51 -10.46
CA GLU A 97 -3.44 -10.38 -9.80
C GLU A 97 -2.49 -9.17 -9.72
N VAL A 98 -3.11 -7.99 -9.60
CA VAL A 98 -2.45 -6.70 -9.33
C VAL A 98 -2.95 -6.13 -8.01
N LEU A 99 -2.22 -5.18 -7.45
CA LEU A 99 -2.63 -4.47 -6.25
C LEU A 99 -3.83 -3.55 -6.51
N ASP A 100 -4.66 -3.39 -5.49
CA ASP A 100 -5.70 -2.36 -5.47
C ASP A 100 -5.07 -0.96 -5.61
N CYS A 101 -5.68 -0.09 -6.41
CA CYS A 101 -5.21 1.30 -6.56
C CYS A 101 -5.17 2.06 -5.22
N TRP A 102 -5.99 1.68 -4.26
CA TRP A 102 -5.96 2.23 -2.91
C TRP A 102 -4.72 1.79 -2.11
N PHE A 103 -4.14 0.65 -2.42
CA PHE A 103 -2.85 0.24 -1.87
C PHE A 103 -1.74 1.17 -2.40
N GLU A 104 -1.76 1.49 -3.67
CA GLU A 104 -0.79 2.39 -4.29
C GLU A 104 -0.88 3.79 -3.67
N SER A 105 -2.07 4.38 -3.62
CA SER A 105 -2.27 5.71 -3.03
C SER A 105 -1.96 5.76 -1.53
N GLY A 106 -2.27 4.68 -0.81
CA GLY A 106 -1.97 4.55 0.62
C GLY A 106 -0.48 4.35 0.91
N SER A 107 0.31 3.89 -0.07
CA SER A 107 1.76 3.72 0.05
C SER A 107 2.56 4.99 -0.28
N MET A 108 1.91 6.05 -0.75
CA MET A 108 2.54 7.29 -1.20
C MET A 108 3.61 7.84 -0.25
N PRO A 109 3.42 7.90 1.10
CA PRO A 109 4.40 8.53 1.98
C PRO A 109 5.81 7.94 1.89
N TYR A 110 5.94 6.65 1.64
CA TYR A 110 7.23 5.97 1.51
C TYR A 110 7.58 5.64 0.05
N ALA A 111 6.59 5.35 -0.79
CA ALA A 111 6.81 5.02 -2.19
C ALA A 111 7.39 6.20 -2.99
N GLN A 112 6.94 7.44 -2.74
CA GLN A 112 7.48 8.64 -3.40
C GLN A 112 8.96 8.88 -3.09
N ASN A 113 9.45 8.36 -1.97
CA ASN A 113 10.85 8.45 -1.57
C ASN A 113 11.68 7.24 -2.00
N HIS A 114 11.08 6.27 -2.68
CA HIS A 114 11.69 4.98 -3.01
C HIS A 114 12.25 4.27 -1.76
N TYR A 115 11.61 4.49 -0.61
CA TYR A 115 11.95 3.83 0.64
C TYR A 115 11.61 2.32 0.57
N PRO A 116 12.42 1.39 1.10
CA PRO A 116 13.63 1.62 1.91
C PRO A 116 14.94 1.67 1.11
N PHE A 117 14.90 1.65 -0.22
CA PHE A 117 16.09 1.52 -1.09
C PHE A 117 16.84 2.85 -1.22
N GLU A 118 16.12 3.97 -1.19
CA GLU A 118 16.66 5.31 -1.30
C GLU A 118 16.04 6.23 -0.25
N ASN A 119 16.62 7.41 -0.04
CA ASN A 119 16.08 8.51 0.77
C ASN A 119 15.63 8.11 2.19
N LYS A 120 16.24 7.09 2.77
CA LYS A 120 15.84 6.57 4.09
C LYS A 120 15.91 7.64 5.18
N GLU A 121 16.99 8.41 5.26
CA GLU A 121 17.17 9.45 6.27
C GLU A 121 16.13 10.57 6.11
N TYR A 122 15.83 10.94 4.87
CA TYR A 122 14.76 11.91 4.58
C TYR A 122 13.41 11.40 5.04
N PHE A 123 13.06 10.15 4.70
CA PHE A 123 11.81 9.54 5.13
C PHE A 123 11.71 9.46 6.66
N ASP A 124 12.73 8.98 7.33
CA ASP A 124 12.75 8.83 8.80
C ASP A 124 12.58 10.20 9.51
N ALA A 125 13.08 11.28 8.91
CA ALA A 125 12.94 12.64 9.45
C ALA A 125 11.57 13.29 9.19
N HIS A 126 10.86 12.89 8.12
CA HIS A 126 9.62 13.54 7.66
C HIS A 126 8.36 12.66 7.77
N PHE A 127 8.50 11.43 8.25
CA PHE A 127 7.37 10.53 8.49
C PHE A 127 7.09 10.38 10.00
N PRO A 128 5.84 10.56 10.46
CA PRO A 128 4.60 10.85 9.72
C PRO A 128 4.57 12.23 9.07
N ALA A 129 3.81 12.39 7.97
CA ALA A 129 3.59 13.67 7.31
C ALA A 129 3.05 14.72 8.30
N ASP A 130 3.44 15.97 8.14
CA ASP A 130 3.00 17.03 9.05
C ASP A 130 1.50 17.29 8.93
N PHE A 131 0.97 17.29 7.70
CA PHE A 131 -0.44 17.49 7.49
C PHE A 131 -0.93 16.95 6.13
N ILE A 132 -2.22 16.56 6.09
CA ILE A 132 -2.97 16.27 4.86
C ILE A 132 -4.33 16.96 4.89
N SER A 133 -4.92 17.21 3.72
CA SER A 133 -6.26 17.79 3.60
C SER A 133 -6.98 17.23 2.39
N GLU A 134 -8.18 16.70 2.62
CA GLU A 134 -9.08 16.18 1.59
C GLU A 134 -10.54 16.21 2.07
N GLY A 135 -11.47 15.74 1.23
CA GLY A 135 -12.90 15.70 1.53
C GLY A 135 -13.28 14.64 2.58
N LEU A 136 -14.46 14.79 3.13
CA LEU A 136 -15.03 13.90 4.15
C LEU A 136 -15.20 12.44 3.68
N ASP A 137 -15.39 12.21 2.40
CA ASP A 137 -15.48 10.88 1.77
C ASP A 137 -14.19 10.08 1.94
N GLN A 138 -13.04 10.73 2.07
CA GLN A 138 -11.73 10.09 2.25
C GLN A 138 -11.56 9.39 3.61
N THR A 139 -12.48 9.57 4.54
CA THR A 139 -12.59 8.72 5.73
C THR A 139 -12.88 7.25 5.39
N ARG A 140 -13.35 6.96 4.16
CA ARG A 140 -13.58 5.62 3.59
C ARG A 140 -12.69 5.35 2.37
N GLY A 141 -11.73 6.20 2.12
CA GLY A 141 -10.78 6.11 1.01
C GLY A 141 -9.35 6.32 1.48
N TRP A 142 -8.73 7.41 1.04
CA TRP A 142 -7.30 7.65 1.23
C TRP A 142 -6.86 7.75 2.69
N PHE A 143 -7.62 8.43 3.56
CA PHE A 143 -7.26 8.49 5.00
C PHE A 143 -7.21 7.10 5.63
N TYR A 144 -8.13 6.22 5.24
CA TYR A 144 -8.17 4.86 5.75
C TYR A 144 -6.99 4.04 5.25
N THR A 145 -6.71 4.04 3.96
CA THR A 145 -5.62 3.23 3.39
C THR A 145 -4.24 3.70 3.84
N LEU A 146 -4.02 5.02 3.95
CA LEU A 146 -2.83 5.59 4.61
C LEU A 146 -2.66 5.04 6.04
N THR A 147 -3.76 5.03 6.82
CA THR A 147 -3.71 4.57 8.22
C THR A 147 -3.46 3.07 8.32
N VAL A 148 -4.09 2.25 7.47
CA VAL A 148 -3.89 0.80 7.44
C VAL A 148 -2.43 0.47 7.16
N LEU A 149 -1.86 1.03 6.10
CA LEU A 149 -0.50 0.71 5.68
C LEU A 149 0.54 1.26 6.66
N ALA A 150 0.38 2.50 7.16
CA ALA A 150 1.29 3.07 8.13
C ALA A 150 1.28 2.32 9.48
N ALA A 151 0.11 1.95 9.97
CA ALA A 151 -0.01 1.17 11.20
C ALA A 151 0.55 -0.25 11.06
N SER A 152 0.39 -0.86 9.88
CA SER A 152 0.89 -2.22 9.61
C SER A 152 2.41 -2.28 9.44
N LEU A 153 2.99 -1.31 8.74
CA LEU A 153 4.41 -1.32 8.38
C LEU A 153 5.30 -0.63 9.41
N PHE A 154 4.80 0.42 10.07
CA PHE A 154 5.60 1.30 10.92
C PHE A 154 5.08 1.45 12.35
N ASP A 155 3.90 0.89 12.67
CA ASP A 155 3.20 1.06 13.96
C ASP A 155 3.02 2.55 14.35
N LYS A 156 2.83 3.41 13.36
CA LYS A 156 2.70 4.87 13.47
C LYS A 156 1.50 5.37 12.66
N PRO A 157 0.95 6.56 12.99
CA PRO A 157 0.04 7.24 12.06
C PRO A 157 0.79 7.65 10.79
N ALA A 158 0.08 7.78 9.67
CA ALA A 158 0.68 8.25 8.41
C ALA A 158 0.89 9.78 8.39
N PHE A 159 0.12 10.51 9.19
CA PHE A 159 0.10 11.96 9.27
C PHE A 159 -0.19 12.43 10.69
N LYS A 160 0.27 13.64 11.04
CA LYS A 160 0.09 14.25 12.35
C LYS A 160 -1.20 15.06 12.44
N ASN A 161 -1.57 15.73 11.35
CA ASN A 161 -2.72 16.62 11.27
C ASN A 161 -3.55 16.31 10.01
N CYS A 162 -4.88 16.37 10.13
CA CYS A 162 -5.80 16.20 9.03
C CYS A 162 -6.87 17.31 9.03
N ILE A 163 -6.95 18.05 7.93
CA ILE A 163 -8.04 19.00 7.69
C ILE A 163 -9.01 18.34 6.72
N VAL A 164 -10.26 18.20 7.15
CA VAL A 164 -11.31 17.54 6.38
C VAL A 164 -12.24 18.58 5.82
N ASN A 165 -12.22 18.73 4.51
CA ASN A 165 -13.08 19.66 3.80
C ASN A 165 -14.53 19.16 3.79
N GLY A 166 -15.48 20.10 3.74
CA GLY A 166 -16.88 19.80 3.53
C GLY A 166 -17.17 19.21 2.13
N LEU A 167 -18.38 18.73 1.95
CA LEU A 167 -18.84 18.30 0.63
C LEU A 167 -18.97 19.50 -0.30
N VAL A 168 -18.49 19.34 -1.51
CA VAL A 168 -18.76 20.30 -2.60
C VAL A 168 -20.15 19.98 -3.13
N LEU A 169 -21.06 20.95 -3.07
CA LEU A 169 -22.42 20.82 -3.56
C LEU A 169 -22.51 21.37 -4.98
N ALA A 170 -23.46 20.83 -5.76
CA ALA A 170 -23.80 21.39 -7.05
C ALA A 170 -24.52 22.75 -6.88
N SER A 171 -24.52 23.55 -7.92
CA SER A 171 -25.11 24.90 -7.90
C SER A 171 -26.59 24.94 -8.14
N ASP A 172 -27.29 23.85 -8.32
CA ASP A 172 -28.71 23.66 -8.58
C ASP A 172 -29.57 23.42 -7.35
#